data_d7de41c4815efaae20f91d27a1761c6d
#
_entry.id   d7de41c4815efaae20f91d27a1761c6d
#
_cell.length_a   1.000
_cell.length_b   1.000
_cell.length_c   1.000
_cell.angle_alpha   90.00
_cell.angle_beta   90.00
_cell.angle_gamma   90.00
#
_symmetry.space_group_name_H-M   'P 1'
#
loop_
_entity.id
_entity.type
_entity.pdbx_description
1 polymer ?
#
loop_
_entity_poly.entity_id
_entity_poly.type
_entity_poly.pdbx_seq_one_letter_code
_entity_poly.pdbx_strand_id
1 'polypeptide(L)'
;MAGKPAGLVERLMMKDLLARLNPMRTESAPLVDGAALDRRLAGLAQAADLGDGRLAPASVTGARTVAERAQARRGLSEQLTVVAFAGSTGAGKSTLFNSIVGDEVAKAGVLRPTTSEPLAAIWQETPETLALLEWLGVTRWHVAADGAAALADLVLIDLPDHDSTQSSHRAHVDHFVERVDLMVWVLDPQKYADALVHEQYLRRFARHDDVTVVVLNQVDRLTVADAEACLSHLRRLVAEDGLSDAVVLAASNRSGEGLEALADRILAAVASRRTAVARLAADVATAA
;
A
#
# COMPACT_ATOMS: atom_id res chain seq x y z
N MET A 1 -13.84 -23.15 25.79
CA MET A 1 -12.53 -22.86 25.18
C MET A 1 -12.74 -22.72 23.67
N ALA A 2 -12.98 -21.51 23.19
CA ALA A 2 -13.10 -21.24 21.77
C ALA A 2 -11.68 -21.12 21.22
N GLY A 3 -11.33 -22.00 20.26
CA GLY A 3 -10.02 -21.98 19.60
C GLY A 3 -9.75 -20.63 18.94
N LYS A 4 -8.54 -20.11 19.07
CA LYS A 4 -8.05 -18.96 18.29
C LYS A 4 -8.36 -19.21 16.80
N PRO A 5 -8.93 -18.24 16.08
CA PRO A 5 -9.03 -18.41 14.64
C PRO A 5 -7.60 -18.51 14.09
N ALA A 6 -7.33 -19.57 13.33
CA ALA A 6 -6.07 -19.73 12.63
C ALA A 6 -5.79 -18.48 11.80
N GLY A 7 -4.59 -17.93 11.89
CA GLY A 7 -4.17 -16.72 11.17
C GLY A 7 -4.39 -16.89 9.66
N LEU A 8 -4.54 -15.78 8.95
CA LEU A 8 -4.75 -15.78 7.50
C LEU A 8 -3.63 -16.57 6.77
N VAL A 9 -2.41 -16.55 7.31
CA VAL A 9 -1.25 -17.30 6.83
C VAL A 9 -1.45 -18.81 6.93
N GLU A 10 -2.13 -19.32 7.98
CA GLU A 10 -2.50 -20.75 8.09
C GLU A 10 -3.63 -21.14 7.12
N ARG A 11 -4.56 -20.22 6.80
CA ARG A 11 -5.64 -20.45 5.81
C ARG A 11 -5.16 -20.27 4.37
N LEU A 12 -4.19 -19.42 4.15
CA LEU A 12 -3.47 -19.23 2.88
C LEU A 12 -2.34 -20.25 2.70
N MET A 13 -2.45 -21.42 3.36
CA MET A 13 -1.48 -22.49 3.23
C MET A 13 -1.18 -22.75 1.75
N MET A 14 -0.09 -22.23 1.40
CA MET A 14 0.85 -22.24 0.28
C MET A 14 0.57 -23.17 -0.91
N LYS A 15 -0.05 -24.33 -0.74
CA LYS A 15 -0.29 -25.27 -1.86
C LYS A 15 -1.34 -24.76 -2.84
N ASP A 16 -2.39 -24.09 -2.35
CA ASP A 16 -3.44 -23.55 -3.22
C ASP A 16 -3.05 -22.19 -3.80
N LEU A 17 -2.28 -21.38 -3.07
CA LEU A 17 -1.84 -20.06 -3.54
C LEU A 17 -0.82 -20.15 -4.67
N LEU A 18 0.17 -21.05 -4.57
CA LEU A 18 1.13 -21.31 -5.64
C LEU A 18 0.49 -21.96 -6.88
N ALA A 19 -0.58 -22.74 -6.70
CA ALA A 19 -1.36 -23.28 -7.82
C ALA A 19 -2.21 -22.22 -8.52
N ARG A 20 -2.63 -21.15 -7.81
CA ARG A 20 -3.40 -20.03 -8.34
C ARG A 20 -2.53 -18.91 -8.93
N LEU A 21 -1.25 -18.84 -8.58
CA LEU A 21 -0.25 -17.94 -9.21
C LEU A 21 0.18 -18.39 -10.61
N ASN A 22 -0.45 -19.45 -11.16
CA ASN A 22 -0.35 -19.74 -12.58
C ASN A 22 -0.97 -18.56 -13.36
N PRO A 23 -0.26 -17.93 -14.34
CA PRO A 23 -0.57 -16.62 -14.85
C PRO A 23 -1.89 -16.61 -15.60
N MET A 24 -2.98 -16.34 -14.91
CA MET A 24 -4.14 -15.76 -15.58
C MET A 24 -3.72 -14.37 -16.02
N ARG A 25 -3.56 -14.21 -17.34
CA ARG A 25 -3.34 -12.95 -18.04
C ARG A 25 -4.45 -11.97 -17.65
N THR A 26 -4.26 -11.23 -16.57
CA THR A 26 -4.87 -9.92 -16.46
C THR A 26 -4.04 -9.04 -17.39
N GLU A 27 -4.69 -8.36 -18.30
CA GLU A 27 -4.08 -7.28 -19.08
C GLU A 27 -3.64 -6.22 -18.07
N SER A 28 -2.40 -6.38 -17.54
CA SER A 28 -1.77 -5.35 -16.75
C SER A 28 -1.41 -4.20 -17.68
N ALA A 29 -1.65 -2.98 -17.22
CA ALA A 29 -1.15 -1.77 -17.83
C ALA A 29 0.31 -1.97 -18.29
N PRO A 30 0.74 -1.41 -19.43
CA PRO A 30 2.05 -1.68 -19.97
C PRO A 30 3.11 -1.30 -18.95
N LEU A 31 3.82 -2.32 -18.43
CA LEU A 31 4.95 -2.15 -17.54
C LEU A 31 5.94 -1.19 -18.21
N VAL A 32 6.18 -0.05 -17.62
CA VAL A 32 7.16 0.91 -18.12
C VAL A 32 8.53 0.20 -18.03
N ASP A 33 9.19 0.02 -19.16
CA ASP A 33 10.55 -0.52 -19.21
C ASP A 33 11.47 0.28 -18.28
N GLY A 34 12.20 -0.42 -17.40
CA GLY A 34 13.07 0.21 -16.40
C GLY A 34 14.07 1.18 -17.02
N ALA A 35 14.66 0.83 -18.18
CA ALA A 35 15.56 1.73 -18.92
C ALA A 35 14.83 2.95 -19.50
N ALA A 36 13.56 2.79 -19.89
CA ALA A 36 12.73 3.92 -20.31
C ALA A 36 12.39 4.82 -19.13
N LEU A 37 12.15 4.26 -17.95
CA LEU A 37 11.92 5.03 -16.72
C LEU A 37 13.19 5.80 -16.32
N ASP A 38 14.37 5.18 -16.40
CA ASP A 38 15.65 5.86 -16.12
C ASP A 38 15.88 7.04 -17.05
N ARG A 39 15.65 6.86 -18.36
CA ARG A 39 15.74 7.96 -19.31
C ARG A 39 14.76 9.09 -19.00
N ARG A 40 13.54 8.77 -18.57
CA ARG A 40 12.53 9.79 -18.18
C ARG A 40 12.93 10.52 -16.89
N LEU A 41 13.46 9.80 -15.89
CA LEU A 41 13.93 10.41 -14.64
C LEU A 41 15.15 11.30 -14.88
N ALA A 42 16.12 10.83 -15.66
CA ALA A 42 17.27 11.66 -16.08
C ALA A 42 16.83 12.90 -16.87
N GLY A 43 15.89 12.72 -17.80
CA GLY A 43 15.31 13.83 -18.55
C GLY A 43 14.54 14.83 -17.66
N LEU A 44 13.82 14.34 -16.64
CA LEU A 44 13.12 15.18 -15.69
C LEU A 44 14.10 16.01 -14.83
N ALA A 45 15.18 15.39 -14.34
CA ALA A 45 16.23 16.07 -13.59
C ALA A 45 16.90 17.14 -14.46
N GLN A 46 17.29 16.81 -15.70
CA GLN A 46 17.86 17.74 -16.64
C GLN A 46 16.91 18.89 -16.99
N ALA A 47 15.63 18.61 -17.19
CA ALA A 47 14.62 19.64 -17.46
C ALA A 47 14.46 20.58 -16.26
N ALA A 48 14.54 20.06 -15.03
CA ALA A 48 14.49 20.88 -13.82
C ALA A 48 15.71 21.82 -13.73
N ASP A 49 16.91 21.33 -14.09
CA ASP A 49 18.14 22.15 -14.09
C ASP A 49 18.11 23.25 -15.17
N LEU A 50 17.64 22.92 -16.36
CA LEU A 50 17.46 23.90 -17.46
C LEU A 50 16.34 24.90 -17.19
N GLY A 51 15.33 24.49 -16.39
CA GLY A 51 14.18 25.29 -16.00
C GLY A 51 14.46 26.26 -14.86
N ASP A 52 15.60 26.11 -14.19
CA ASP A 52 15.95 26.97 -13.04
C ASP A 52 16.08 28.44 -13.49
N GLY A 53 15.41 29.32 -12.77
CA GLY A 53 15.30 30.74 -13.14
C GLY A 53 14.44 31.06 -14.37
N ARG A 54 13.85 30.03 -15.05
CA ARG A 54 13.02 30.21 -16.25
C ARG A 54 11.57 29.73 -16.04
N LEU A 55 11.38 28.75 -15.18
CA LEU A 55 10.06 28.19 -14.80
C LEU A 55 9.68 28.59 -13.39
N ALA A 56 8.40 28.39 -13.04
CA ALA A 56 7.95 28.61 -11.68
C ALA A 56 8.78 27.77 -10.67
N PRO A 57 9.31 28.36 -9.59
CA PRO A 57 10.17 27.65 -8.64
C PRO A 57 9.53 26.35 -8.09
N ALA A 58 8.22 26.35 -7.87
CA ALA A 58 7.49 25.18 -7.40
C ALA A 58 7.55 24.00 -8.40
N SER A 59 7.50 24.27 -9.71
CA SER A 59 7.60 23.24 -10.75
C SER A 59 9.00 22.64 -10.82
N VAL A 60 10.04 23.46 -10.72
CA VAL A 60 11.44 23.02 -10.71
C VAL A 60 11.71 22.17 -9.46
N THR A 61 11.31 22.66 -8.28
CA THR A 61 11.46 21.91 -7.03
C THR A 61 10.70 20.60 -7.07
N GLY A 62 9.46 20.60 -7.56
CA GLY A 62 8.65 19.37 -7.70
C GLY A 62 9.33 18.33 -8.59
N ALA A 63 9.85 18.73 -9.75
CA ALA A 63 10.54 17.84 -10.66
C ALA A 63 11.83 17.25 -10.05
N ARG A 64 12.64 18.05 -9.38
CA ARG A 64 13.85 17.58 -8.65
C ARG A 64 13.47 16.58 -7.57
N THR A 65 12.48 16.91 -6.73
CA THR A 65 12.03 16.04 -5.65
C THR A 65 11.55 14.67 -6.16
N VAL A 66 10.81 14.63 -7.27
CA VAL A 66 10.37 13.36 -7.89
C VAL A 66 11.56 12.55 -8.38
N ALA A 67 12.51 13.16 -9.09
CA ALA A 67 13.69 12.48 -9.62
C ALA A 67 14.58 11.92 -8.48
N GLU A 68 14.85 12.72 -7.45
CA GLU A 68 15.66 12.32 -6.29
C GLU A 68 15.01 11.17 -5.51
N ARG A 69 13.69 11.22 -5.25
CA ARG A 69 12.98 10.16 -4.56
C ARG A 69 12.99 8.84 -5.34
N ALA A 70 12.73 8.91 -6.64
CA ALA A 70 12.75 7.73 -7.48
C ALA A 70 14.14 7.08 -7.49
N GLN A 71 15.19 7.88 -7.56
CA GLN A 71 16.57 7.40 -7.52
C GLN A 71 16.92 6.80 -6.16
N ALA A 72 16.58 7.47 -5.06
CA ALA A 72 16.80 6.96 -3.70
C ALA A 72 16.06 5.63 -3.47
N ARG A 73 14.78 5.53 -3.87
CA ARG A 73 13.98 4.31 -3.74
C ARG A 73 14.58 3.13 -4.51
N ARG A 74 15.12 3.37 -5.69
CA ARG A 74 15.78 2.34 -6.52
C ARG A 74 17.11 1.87 -5.93
N GLY A 75 17.89 2.79 -5.30
CA GLY A 75 19.14 2.45 -4.67
C GLY A 75 19.03 1.60 -3.41
N LEU A 76 17.85 1.59 -2.76
CA LEU A 76 17.64 0.87 -1.51
C LEU A 76 17.30 -0.61 -1.72
N SER A 77 16.34 -0.92 -2.56
CA SER A 77 16.05 -2.30 -3.01
C SER A 77 15.02 -2.26 -4.14
N GLU A 78 15.36 -2.92 -5.24
CA GLU A 78 14.42 -3.07 -6.36
C GLU A 78 13.36 -4.15 -6.08
N GLN A 79 13.65 -5.11 -5.19
CA GLN A 79 12.80 -6.28 -4.93
C GLN A 79 11.75 -6.04 -3.87
N LEU A 80 12.04 -5.22 -2.84
CA LEU A 80 11.12 -4.99 -1.73
C LEU A 80 9.87 -4.21 -2.18
N THR A 81 8.71 -4.69 -1.78
CA THR A 81 7.41 -4.07 -2.02
C THR A 81 6.87 -3.50 -0.72
N VAL A 82 6.56 -2.20 -0.72
CA VAL A 82 6.03 -1.49 0.44
C VAL A 82 4.53 -1.32 0.29
N VAL A 83 3.77 -1.86 1.23
CA VAL A 83 2.31 -1.71 1.32
C VAL A 83 1.96 -1.01 2.62
N ALA A 84 1.21 0.09 2.55
CA ALA A 84 0.80 0.83 3.74
C ALA A 84 -0.72 0.85 3.92
N PHE A 85 -1.16 0.69 5.16
CA PHE A 85 -2.55 0.82 5.59
C PHE A 85 -2.78 2.22 6.14
N ALA A 86 -3.70 2.96 5.54
CA ALA A 86 -4.16 4.28 5.98
C ALA A 86 -5.66 4.26 6.24
N GLY A 87 -6.15 5.18 7.04
CA GLY A 87 -7.58 5.29 7.33
C GLY A 87 -7.83 6.03 8.65
N SER A 88 -9.10 6.32 8.94
CA SER A 88 -9.51 7.04 10.14
C SER A 88 -9.43 6.18 11.40
N THR A 89 -9.43 6.87 12.55
CA THR A 89 -9.56 6.22 13.86
C THR A 89 -10.81 5.34 13.91
N GLY A 90 -10.63 4.09 14.30
CA GLY A 90 -11.73 3.13 14.45
C GLY A 90 -12.14 2.43 13.15
N ALA A 91 -11.56 2.75 12.00
CA ALA A 91 -11.85 2.04 10.74
C ALA A 91 -11.37 0.58 10.73
N GLY A 92 -10.51 0.20 11.67
CA GLY A 92 -10.03 -1.18 11.83
C GLY A 92 -8.74 -1.50 11.08
N LYS A 93 -7.93 -0.49 10.73
CA LYS A 93 -6.61 -0.65 10.08
C LYS A 93 -5.71 -1.67 10.77
N SER A 94 -5.40 -1.41 12.05
CA SER A 94 -4.50 -2.26 12.84
C SER A 94 -5.03 -3.69 13.00
N THR A 95 -6.36 -3.87 13.02
CA THR A 95 -6.97 -5.20 13.04
C THR A 95 -6.81 -5.91 11.70
N LEU A 96 -7.01 -5.20 10.56
CA LEU A 96 -6.74 -5.73 9.22
C LEU A 96 -5.26 -6.06 9.04
N PHE A 97 -4.38 -5.16 9.47
CA PHE A 97 -2.94 -5.36 9.46
C PHE A 97 -2.57 -6.66 10.21
N ASN A 98 -3.03 -6.82 11.46
CA ASN A 98 -2.80 -8.02 12.26
C ASN A 98 -3.33 -9.29 11.60
N SER A 99 -4.50 -9.20 10.94
CA SER A 99 -5.09 -10.35 10.23
C SER A 99 -4.26 -10.78 9.01
N ILE A 100 -3.63 -9.84 8.32
CA ILE A 100 -2.72 -10.13 7.20
C ILE A 100 -1.39 -10.68 7.71
N VAL A 101 -0.81 -10.07 8.76
CA VAL A 101 0.46 -10.53 9.37
C VAL A 101 0.30 -11.92 10.01
N GLY A 102 -0.89 -12.23 10.53
CA GLY A 102 -1.16 -13.47 11.24
C GLY A 102 -0.81 -13.41 12.73
N ASP A 103 -0.41 -12.24 13.24
CA ASP A 103 -0.02 -12.02 14.62
C ASP A 103 -0.58 -10.70 15.19
N GLU A 104 -0.77 -10.61 16.50
CA GLU A 104 -1.23 -9.39 17.18
C GLU A 104 -0.06 -8.43 17.45
N VAL A 105 0.43 -7.78 16.41
CA VAL A 105 1.58 -6.87 16.48
C VAL A 105 1.16 -5.43 16.72
N ALA A 106 0.17 -4.96 15.98
CA ALA A 106 -0.40 -3.64 16.14
C ALA A 106 -1.47 -3.66 17.24
N LYS A 107 -1.41 -2.72 18.18
CA LYS A 107 -2.42 -2.60 19.22
C LYS A 107 -3.74 -2.13 18.61
N ALA A 108 -4.71 -3.05 18.52
CA ALA A 108 -6.09 -2.71 18.22
C ALA A 108 -6.80 -2.34 19.53
N GLY A 109 -7.38 -1.14 19.63
CA GLY A 109 -8.04 -0.71 20.85
C GLY A 109 -9.03 0.44 20.68
N VAL A 110 -9.96 0.56 21.63
CA VAL A 110 -11.00 1.59 21.67
C VAL A 110 -10.47 2.88 22.34
N LEU A 111 -9.38 2.81 23.09
CA LEU A 111 -8.78 3.96 23.77
C LEU A 111 -7.84 4.71 22.83
N ARG A 112 -8.08 5.99 22.62
CA ARG A 112 -7.36 6.89 21.71
C ARG A 112 -6.12 7.53 22.36
N PRO A 113 -5.01 7.78 21.60
CA PRO A 113 -4.68 7.29 20.26
C PRO A 113 -4.10 5.86 20.32
N THR A 114 -4.50 4.98 19.39
CA THR A 114 -4.06 3.58 19.37
C THR A 114 -2.69 3.40 18.73
N THR A 115 -2.40 4.17 17.67
CA THR A 115 -1.13 4.11 16.93
C THR A 115 -0.58 5.53 16.80
N SER A 116 0.53 5.83 17.47
CA SER A 116 1.17 7.16 17.45
C SER A 116 2.29 7.26 16.42
N GLU A 117 2.88 6.14 16.03
CA GLU A 117 3.99 6.03 15.10
C GLU A 117 3.74 4.89 14.11
N PRO A 118 4.28 4.96 12.88
CA PRO A 118 4.20 3.86 11.94
C PRO A 118 4.82 2.57 12.50
N LEU A 119 4.16 1.44 12.23
CA LEU A 119 4.63 0.12 12.62
C LEU A 119 4.74 -0.76 11.37
N ALA A 120 5.91 -1.33 11.12
CA ALA A 120 6.10 -2.27 10.02
C ALA A 120 6.02 -3.73 10.48
N ALA A 121 5.54 -4.61 9.58
CA ALA A 121 5.78 -6.03 9.62
C ALA A 121 6.63 -6.42 8.42
N ILE A 122 7.66 -7.22 8.66
CA ILE A 122 8.60 -7.75 7.67
C ILE A 122 8.75 -9.25 7.87
N TRP A 123 9.09 -9.99 6.82
CA TRP A 123 9.29 -11.44 6.90
C TRP A 123 10.75 -11.83 6.83
N GLN A 124 11.62 -10.90 6.44
CA GLN A 124 13.07 -11.06 6.49
C GLN A 124 13.74 -9.77 6.95
N GLU A 125 14.59 -9.88 7.96
CA GLU A 125 15.43 -8.79 8.43
C GLU A 125 16.77 -8.85 7.68
N THR A 126 16.87 -8.10 6.59
CA THR A 126 18.09 -7.97 5.80
C THR A 126 18.63 -6.53 5.87
N PRO A 127 19.90 -6.30 5.53
CA PRO A 127 20.44 -4.93 5.46
C PRO A 127 19.61 -4.02 4.56
N GLU A 128 19.10 -4.55 3.44
CA GLU A 128 18.26 -3.81 2.49
C GLU A 128 16.91 -3.45 3.09
N THR A 129 16.28 -4.39 3.82
CA THR A 129 15.01 -4.14 4.52
C THR A 129 15.18 -3.07 5.59
N LEU A 130 16.26 -3.14 6.38
CA LEU A 130 16.54 -2.15 7.42
C LEU A 130 16.84 -0.77 6.84
N ALA A 131 17.63 -0.68 5.78
CA ALA A 131 17.89 0.57 5.08
C ALA A 131 16.60 1.18 4.49
N LEU A 132 15.69 0.35 3.98
CA LEU A 132 14.39 0.80 3.49
C LEU A 132 13.51 1.34 4.64
N LEU A 133 13.46 0.67 5.79
CA LEU A 133 12.71 1.13 6.96
C LEU A 133 13.27 2.47 7.47
N GLU A 134 14.59 2.63 7.52
CA GLU A 134 15.24 3.89 7.89
C GLU A 134 14.86 5.02 6.92
N TRP A 135 14.92 4.78 5.60
CA TRP A 135 14.52 5.75 4.58
C TRP A 135 13.05 6.14 4.66
N LEU A 136 12.18 5.19 5.05
CA LEU A 136 10.76 5.42 5.31
C LEU A 136 10.50 6.13 6.64
N GLY A 137 11.50 6.25 7.52
CA GLY A 137 11.36 6.81 8.87
C GLY A 137 10.57 5.90 9.81
N VAL A 138 10.59 4.58 9.56
CA VAL A 138 9.92 3.58 10.41
C VAL A 138 10.91 3.06 11.44
N THR A 139 10.68 3.40 12.70
CA THR A 139 11.55 3.04 13.83
C THR A 139 11.07 1.81 14.60
N ARG A 140 9.86 1.32 14.27
CA ARG A 140 9.24 0.16 14.93
C ARG A 140 8.86 -0.87 13.90
N TRP A 141 9.37 -2.08 14.05
CA TRP A 141 9.00 -3.20 13.19
C TRP A 141 8.89 -4.51 13.97
N HIS A 142 8.21 -5.45 13.38
CA HIS A 142 8.04 -6.82 13.82
C HIS A 142 8.48 -7.76 12.72
N VAL A 143 9.25 -8.79 13.09
CA VAL A 143 9.60 -9.87 12.16
C VAL A 143 8.57 -10.97 12.32
N ALA A 144 7.73 -11.17 11.32
CA ALA A 144 6.68 -12.19 11.36
C ALA A 144 7.31 -13.60 11.32
N ALA A 145 6.85 -14.47 12.24
CA ALA A 145 7.46 -15.77 12.47
C ALA A 145 7.22 -16.77 11.34
N ASP A 146 6.05 -16.72 10.70
CA ASP A 146 5.63 -17.65 9.65
C ASP A 146 5.43 -16.90 8.33
N GLY A 147 6.40 -17.04 7.42
CA GLY A 147 6.32 -16.40 6.11
C GLY A 147 6.66 -17.34 4.98
N ALA A 148 5.74 -17.41 4.04
CA ALA A 148 6.03 -17.98 2.74
C ALA A 148 7.16 -17.21 2.06
N ALA A 149 7.99 -17.88 1.27
CA ALA A 149 8.98 -17.22 0.41
C ALA A 149 8.37 -16.10 -0.47
N ALA A 150 7.03 -16.16 -0.69
CA ALA A 150 6.28 -15.11 -1.38
C ALA A 150 6.23 -13.79 -0.61
N LEU A 151 6.33 -13.80 0.71
CA LEU A 151 6.26 -12.62 1.58
C LEU A 151 7.63 -12.04 1.94
N ALA A 152 8.73 -12.72 1.55
CA ALA A 152 10.08 -12.30 1.90
C ALA A 152 10.41 -10.87 1.46
N ASP A 153 9.83 -10.42 0.34
CA ASP A 153 10.04 -9.09 -0.22
C ASP A 153 8.93 -8.09 0.17
N LEU A 154 8.04 -8.44 1.10
CA LEU A 154 6.96 -7.56 1.54
C LEU A 154 7.35 -6.79 2.80
N VAL A 155 7.13 -5.48 2.77
CA VAL A 155 7.14 -4.58 3.92
C VAL A 155 5.72 -4.05 4.08
N LEU A 156 5.02 -4.47 5.13
CA LEU A 156 3.66 -4.05 5.43
C LEU A 156 3.69 -3.00 6.53
N ILE A 157 2.97 -1.88 6.38
CA ILE A 157 3.03 -0.76 7.31
C ILE A 157 1.64 -0.39 7.80
N ASP A 158 1.44 -0.34 9.13
CA ASP A 158 0.27 0.26 9.78
C ASP A 158 0.57 1.73 10.08
N LEU A 159 -0.12 2.65 9.42
CA LEU A 159 0.06 4.09 9.61
C LEU A 159 -0.79 4.62 10.76
N PRO A 160 -0.36 5.69 11.44
CA PRO A 160 -1.19 6.43 12.38
C PRO A 160 -2.48 6.94 11.73
N ASP A 161 -3.50 7.17 12.56
CA ASP A 161 -4.79 7.66 12.12
C ASP A 161 -4.67 9.07 11.49
N HIS A 162 -5.20 9.25 10.29
CA HIS A 162 -5.12 10.53 9.57
C HIS A 162 -6.07 11.62 10.11
N ASP A 163 -7.16 11.24 10.79
CA ASP A 163 -8.14 12.13 11.40
C ASP A 163 -7.75 12.59 12.82
N SER A 164 -6.54 12.24 13.27
CA SER A 164 -5.99 12.73 14.53
C SER A 164 -5.78 14.25 14.48
N THR A 165 -6.07 14.92 15.61
CA THR A 165 -5.84 16.38 15.77
C THR A 165 -4.35 16.75 15.78
N GLN A 166 -3.45 15.77 15.85
CA GLN A 166 -2.01 16.01 15.81
C GLN A 166 -1.54 16.21 14.37
N SER A 167 -0.95 17.35 14.09
CA SER A 167 -0.37 17.69 12.78
C SER A 167 0.71 16.69 12.31
N SER A 168 1.41 16.06 13.26
CA SER A 168 2.42 15.02 12.99
C SER A 168 1.85 13.78 12.30
N HIS A 169 0.62 13.38 12.63
CA HIS A 169 0.02 12.19 12.02
C HIS A 169 -0.35 12.40 10.55
N ARG A 170 -0.78 13.61 10.19
CA ARG A 170 -1.02 13.97 8.77
C ARG A 170 0.28 13.97 7.97
N ALA A 171 1.36 14.53 8.54
CA ALA A 171 2.66 14.53 7.90
C ALA A 171 3.19 13.11 7.66
N HIS A 172 2.90 12.15 8.54
CA HIS A 172 3.25 10.75 8.30
C HIS A 172 2.51 10.18 7.09
N VAL A 173 1.18 10.32 7.01
CA VAL A 173 0.42 9.82 5.85
C VAL A 173 0.93 10.48 4.55
N ASP A 174 1.11 11.80 4.53
CA ASP A 174 1.64 12.53 3.38
C ASP A 174 3.03 12.03 2.97
N HIS A 175 3.89 11.70 3.93
CA HIS A 175 5.21 11.14 3.67
C HIS A 175 5.16 9.78 2.99
N PHE A 176 4.23 8.90 3.41
CA PHE A 176 4.10 7.55 2.86
C PHE A 176 3.41 7.51 1.51
N VAL A 177 2.41 8.38 1.27
CA VAL A 177 1.68 8.49 0.00
C VAL A 177 2.58 8.46 -1.22
N GLU A 178 3.75 9.09 -1.13
CA GLU A 178 4.69 9.25 -2.24
C GLU A 178 5.80 8.19 -2.27
N ARG A 179 5.82 7.24 -1.32
CA ARG A 179 6.94 6.30 -1.11
C ARG A 179 6.56 4.83 -1.13
N VAL A 180 5.26 4.53 -1.03
CA VAL A 180 4.76 3.15 -1.02
C VAL A 180 4.45 2.65 -2.42
N ASP A 181 4.51 1.34 -2.59
CA ASP A 181 4.17 0.68 -3.85
C ASP A 181 2.67 0.34 -3.93
N LEU A 182 1.98 0.24 -2.78
CA LEU A 182 0.54 0.08 -2.69
C LEU A 182 0.00 0.75 -1.42
N MET A 183 -1.02 1.60 -1.58
CA MET A 183 -1.75 2.20 -0.47
C MET A 183 -3.10 1.52 -0.29
N VAL A 184 -3.38 1.03 0.91
CA VAL A 184 -4.66 0.44 1.31
C VAL A 184 -5.41 1.42 2.20
N TRP A 185 -6.45 2.04 1.66
CA TRP A 185 -7.33 2.96 2.39
C TRP A 185 -8.43 2.18 3.08
N VAL A 186 -8.41 2.13 4.41
CA VAL A 186 -9.39 1.41 5.24
C VAL A 186 -10.43 2.40 5.73
N LEU A 187 -11.67 2.22 5.30
CA LEU A 187 -12.83 3.04 5.62
C LEU A 187 -13.87 2.21 6.36
N ASP A 188 -14.64 2.84 7.23
CA ASP A 188 -15.77 2.21 7.92
C ASP A 188 -17.11 2.74 7.38
N PRO A 189 -18.22 2.02 7.58
CA PRO A 189 -19.53 2.39 7.05
C PRO A 189 -20.08 3.73 7.54
N GLN A 190 -19.55 4.29 8.63
CA GLN A 190 -20.00 5.57 9.18
C GLN A 190 -19.27 6.75 8.58
N LYS A 191 -18.02 6.53 8.12
CA LYS A 191 -17.11 7.60 7.68
C LYS A 191 -16.61 7.45 6.24
N TYR A 192 -17.05 6.42 5.49
CA TYR A 192 -16.54 6.19 4.12
C TYR A 192 -16.79 7.35 3.16
N ALA A 193 -17.78 8.19 3.42
CA ALA A 193 -18.11 9.37 2.62
C ALA A 193 -17.62 10.68 3.25
N ASP A 194 -16.68 10.63 4.20
CA ASP A 194 -16.10 11.81 4.83
C ASP A 194 -15.31 12.62 3.80
N ALA A 195 -15.70 13.88 3.61
CA ALA A 195 -15.08 14.81 2.68
C ALA A 195 -13.55 14.94 2.90
N LEU A 196 -13.09 14.86 4.15
CA LEU A 196 -11.66 14.94 4.47
C LEU A 196 -10.87 13.80 3.83
N VAL A 197 -11.40 12.57 3.81
CA VAL A 197 -10.75 11.42 3.18
C VAL A 197 -10.67 11.62 1.66
N HIS A 198 -11.77 12.03 1.04
CA HIS A 198 -11.87 12.22 -0.40
C HIS A 198 -11.04 13.41 -0.88
N GLU A 199 -11.22 14.58 -0.29
CA GLU A 199 -10.59 15.81 -0.76
C GLU A 199 -9.11 15.94 -0.41
N GLN A 200 -8.70 15.48 0.78
CA GLN A 200 -7.31 15.62 1.23
C GLN A 200 -6.42 14.46 0.83
N TYR A 201 -6.98 13.27 0.64
CA TYR A 201 -6.19 12.06 0.38
C TYR A 201 -6.52 11.42 -0.96
N LEU A 202 -7.72 10.85 -1.17
CA LEU A 202 -8.01 10.05 -2.36
C LEU A 202 -7.80 10.81 -3.67
N ARG A 203 -8.24 12.07 -3.77
CA ARG A 203 -8.01 12.93 -4.96
C ARG A 203 -6.54 13.17 -5.28
N ARG A 204 -5.64 13.09 -4.29
CA ARG A 204 -4.19 13.21 -4.53
C ARG A 204 -3.62 12.00 -5.25
N PHE A 205 -4.29 10.85 -5.16
CA PHE A 205 -3.96 9.64 -5.91
C PHE A 205 -4.64 9.57 -7.27
N ALA A 206 -5.37 10.60 -7.69
CA ALA A 206 -5.96 10.63 -9.02
C ALA A 206 -4.91 10.25 -10.08
N ARG A 207 -5.23 9.26 -10.95
CA ARG A 207 -4.31 8.62 -11.91
C ARG A 207 -3.29 7.63 -11.31
N HIS A 208 -3.48 7.21 -10.06
CA HIS A 208 -2.66 6.20 -9.40
C HIS A 208 -3.53 5.00 -8.97
N ASP A 209 -4.46 4.59 -9.84
CA ASP A 209 -5.40 3.49 -9.59
C ASP A 209 -4.69 2.18 -9.28
N ASP A 210 -3.58 1.90 -9.99
CA ASP A 210 -2.80 0.66 -9.87
C ASP A 210 -2.15 0.48 -8.49
N VAL A 211 -1.89 1.60 -7.79
CA VAL A 211 -1.24 1.62 -6.47
C VAL A 211 -2.20 1.99 -5.34
N THR A 212 -3.52 1.92 -5.61
CA THR A 212 -4.56 2.29 -4.65
C THR A 212 -5.57 1.16 -4.49
N VAL A 213 -5.81 0.76 -3.25
CA VAL A 213 -6.91 -0.14 -2.86
C VAL A 213 -7.75 0.55 -1.80
N VAL A 214 -9.06 0.55 -1.97
CA VAL A 214 -10.01 1.10 -0.98
C VAL A 214 -10.79 -0.05 -0.37
N VAL A 215 -10.80 -0.15 0.95
CA VAL A 215 -11.46 -1.23 1.69
C VAL A 215 -12.57 -0.64 2.55
N LEU A 216 -13.81 -0.99 2.25
CA LEU A 216 -14.95 -0.78 3.15
C LEU A 216 -14.92 -1.90 4.21
N ASN A 217 -14.36 -1.59 5.36
CA ASN A 217 -14.23 -2.55 6.46
C ASN A 217 -15.47 -2.56 7.35
N GLN A 218 -15.58 -3.55 8.24
CA GLN A 218 -16.67 -3.70 9.21
C GLN A 218 -18.06 -3.90 8.55
N VAL A 219 -18.09 -4.51 7.36
CA VAL A 219 -19.38 -4.78 6.67
C VAL A 219 -20.27 -5.75 7.42
N ASP A 220 -19.73 -6.54 8.36
CA ASP A 220 -20.50 -7.39 9.29
C ASP A 220 -21.48 -6.61 10.19
N ARG A 221 -21.37 -5.28 10.27
CA ARG A 221 -22.30 -4.40 11.00
C ARG A 221 -23.51 -3.99 10.17
N LEU A 222 -23.52 -4.29 8.90
CA LEU A 222 -24.56 -3.93 7.94
C LEU A 222 -25.38 -5.16 7.54
N THR A 223 -26.59 -4.91 7.05
CA THR A 223 -27.28 -5.94 6.29
C THR A 223 -26.61 -6.14 4.92
N VAL A 224 -26.84 -7.26 4.25
CA VAL A 224 -26.28 -7.50 2.92
C VAL A 224 -26.66 -6.38 1.95
N ALA A 225 -27.93 -5.95 1.97
CA ALA A 225 -28.43 -4.89 1.10
C ALA A 225 -27.76 -3.53 1.40
N ASP A 226 -27.56 -3.19 2.68
CA ASP A 226 -26.88 -1.95 3.08
C ASP A 226 -25.40 -2.00 2.71
N ALA A 227 -24.74 -3.14 2.88
CA ALA A 227 -23.33 -3.30 2.49
C ALA A 227 -23.14 -3.11 0.98
N GLU A 228 -24.02 -3.69 0.16
CA GLU A 228 -23.99 -3.51 -1.30
C GLU A 228 -24.26 -2.05 -1.70
N ALA A 229 -25.22 -1.39 -1.05
CA ALA A 229 -25.52 0.03 -1.29
C ALA A 229 -24.34 0.93 -0.93
N CYS A 230 -23.72 0.74 0.25
CA CYS A 230 -22.54 1.46 0.69
C CYS A 230 -21.36 1.24 -0.27
N LEU A 231 -21.11 0.00 -0.68
CA LEU A 231 -20.02 -0.34 -1.58
C LEU A 231 -20.20 0.29 -2.97
N SER A 232 -21.44 0.27 -3.49
CA SER A 232 -21.77 0.91 -4.77
C SER A 232 -21.60 2.43 -4.70
N HIS A 233 -22.02 3.04 -3.59
CA HIS A 233 -21.83 4.47 -3.35
C HIS A 233 -20.33 4.82 -3.24
N LEU A 234 -19.57 4.04 -2.47
CA LEU A 234 -18.14 4.26 -2.32
C LEU A 234 -17.39 4.16 -3.66
N ARG A 235 -17.71 3.16 -4.51
CA ARG A 235 -17.14 3.06 -5.86
C ARG A 235 -17.39 4.31 -6.69
N ARG A 236 -18.59 4.88 -6.61
CA ARG A 236 -18.90 6.12 -7.30
C ARG A 236 -18.07 7.29 -6.78
N LEU A 237 -17.95 7.46 -5.45
CA LEU A 237 -17.14 8.52 -4.85
C LEU A 237 -15.67 8.40 -5.23
N VAL A 238 -15.11 7.18 -5.19
CA VAL A 238 -13.73 6.90 -5.58
C VAL A 238 -13.48 7.24 -7.06
N ALA A 239 -14.44 6.92 -7.93
CA ALA A 239 -14.38 7.31 -9.34
C ALA A 239 -14.47 8.83 -9.55
N GLU A 240 -15.32 9.53 -8.78
CA GLU A 240 -15.42 11.00 -8.78
C GLU A 240 -14.13 11.66 -8.28
N ASP A 241 -13.35 10.99 -7.43
CA ASP A 241 -12.02 11.45 -6.99
C ASP A 241 -10.91 11.23 -8.04
N GLY A 242 -11.24 10.62 -9.20
CA GLY A 242 -10.30 10.37 -10.28
C GLY A 242 -9.58 9.03 -10.20
N LEU A 243 -10.15 8.07 -9.46
CA LEU A 243 -9.65 6.70 -9.23
C LEU A 243 -10.65 5.67 -9.79
N SER A 244 -10.98 5.79 -11.09
CA SER A 244 -12.05 4.99 -11.72
C SER A 244 -11.75 3.50 -11.75
N ASP A 245 -10.49 3.12 -11.86
CA ASP A 245 -10.02 1.73 -11.97
C ASP A 245 -9.46 1.19 -10.65
N ALA A 246 -9.49 1.99 -9.57
CA ALA A 246 -9.03 1.54 -8.26
C ALA A 246 -9.90 0.40 -7.71
N VAL A 247 -9.25 -0.56 -7.09
CA VAL A 247 -9.93 -1.72 -6.50
C VAL A 247 -10.65 -1.32 -5.22
N VAL A 248 -11.98 -1.52 -5.17
CA VAL A 248 -12.80 -1.27 -3.98
C VAL A 248 -13.33 -2.60 -3.45
N LEU A 249 -12.93 -2.97 -2.23
CA LEU A 249 -13.25 -4.24 -1.57
C LEU A 249 -14.14 -4.02 -0.35
N ALA A 250 -15.02 -4.98 -0.06
CA ALA A 250 -15.66 -5.12 1.24
C ALA A 250 -14.80 -6.02 2.13
N ALA A 251 -14.69 -5.71 3.43
CA ALA A 251 -13.98 -6.56 4.37
C ALA A 251 -14.61 -6.57 5.76
N SER A 252 -14.38 -7.65 6.49
CA SER A 252 -14.68 -7.77 7.91
C SER A 252 -13.66 -8.69 8.60
N ASN A 253 -12.94 -8.15 9.55
CA ASN A 253 -12.05 -8.95 10.40
C ASN A 253 -12.81 -9.96 11.27
N ARG A 254 -14.07 -9.68 11.56
CA ARG A 254 -14.91 -10.53 12.44
C ARG A 254 -15.40 -11.77 11.71
N SER A 255 -15.90 -11.61 10.49
CA SER A 255 -16.42 -12.73 9.67
C SER A 255 -15.35 -13.38 8.80
N GLY A 256 -14.23 -12.70 8.56
CA GLY A 256 -13.18 -13.10 7.61
C GLY A 256 -13.50 -12.73 6.16
N GLU A 257 -14.64 -12.08 5.92
CA GLU A 257 -15.06 -11.65 4.59
C GLU A 257 -14.05 -10.68 3.97
N GLY A 258 -13.72 -10.88 2.70
CA GLY A 258 -12.86 -10.01 1.92
C GLY A 258 -11.36 -10.03 2.28
N LEU A 259 -10.95 -10.72 3.36
CA LEU A 259 -9.54 -10.78 3.78
C LEU A 259 -8.68 -11.51 2.74
N GLU A 260 -9.20 -12.58 2.15
CA GLU A 260 -8.51 -13.31 1.08
C GLU A 260 -8.30 -12.42 -0.16
N ALA A 261 -9.34 -11.71 -0.59
CA ALA A 261 -9.24 -10.80 -1.73
C ALA A 261 -8.24 -9.66 -1.51
N LEU A 262 -8.18 -9.12 -0.29
CA LEU A 262 -7.17 -8.12 0.08
C LEU A 262 -5.76 -8.70 0.07
N ALA A 263 -5.57 -9.89 0.63
CA ALA A 263 -4.29 -10.59 0.62
C ALA A 263 -3.82 -10.91 -0.81
N ASP A 264 -4.71 -11.39 -1.67
CA ASP A 264 -4.42 -11.65 -3.09
C ASP A 264 -3.96 -10.37 -3.80
N ARG A 265 -4.59 -9.23 -3.50
CA ARG A 265 -4.20 -7.96 -4.08
C ARG A 265 -2.81 -7.49 -3.63
N ILE A 266 -2.48 -7.68 -2.35
CA ILE A 266 -1.14 -7.40 -1.81
C ILE A 266 -0.09 -8.30 -2.47
N LEU A 267 -0.36 -9.59 -2.56
CA LEU A 267 0.55 -10.56 -3.20
C LEU A 267 0.73 -10.29 -4.69
N ALA A 268 -0.33 -9.84 -5.38
CA ALA A 268 -0.23 -9.42 -6.78
C ALA A 268 0.72 -8.23 -6.97
N ALA A 269 0.72 -7.28 -6.03
CA ALA A 269 1.67 -6.16 -6.06
C ALA A 269 3.12 -6.65 -5.89
N VAL A 270 3.37 -7.56 -4.94
CA VAL A 270 4.70 -8.19 -4.75
C VAL A 270 5.15 -8.94 -6.01
N ALA A 271 4.26 -9.76 -6.59
CA ALA A 271 4.57 -10.53 -7.80
C ALA A 271 4.85 -9.62 -9.01
N SER A 272 4.09 -8.55 -9.17
CA SER A 272 4.29 -7.57 -10.25
C SER A 272 5.68 -6.92 -10.16
N ARG A 273 6.09 -6.53 -8.96
CA ARG A 273 7.41 -5.93 -8.74
C ARG A 273 8.54 -6.91 -9.03
N ARG A 274 8.46 -8.15 -8.55
CA ARG A 274 9.43 -9.21 -8.85
C ARG A 274 9.58 -9.44 -10.35
N THR A 275 8.47 -9.47 -11.08
CA THR A 275 8.46 -9.65 -12.54
C THR A 275 9.14 -8.47 -13.24
N ALA A 276 8.88 -7.24 -12.81
CA ALA A 276 9.51 -6.04 -13.38
C ALA A 276 11.04 -6.06 -13.18
N VAL A 277 11.50 -6.43 -11.99
CA VAL A 277 12.94 -6.53 -11.66
C VAL A 277 13.61 -7.65 -12.46
N ALA A 278 12.99 -8.84 -12.54
CA ALA A 278 13.54 -9.97 -13.29
C ALA A 278 13.67 -9.64 -14.80
N ARG A 279 12.70 -8.92 -15.36
CA ARG A 279 12.75 -8.46 -16.74
C ARG A 279 13.89 -7.47 -16.98
N LEU A 280 14.04 -6.49 -16.07
CA LEU A 280 15.14 -5.52 -16.15
C LEU A 280 16.50 -6.21 -16.09
N ALA A 281 16.68 -7.18 -15.19
CA ALA A 281 17.91 -7.95 -15.09
C ALA A 281 18.22 -8.73 -16.38
N ALA A 282 17.19 -9.33 -17.02
CA ALA A 282 17.34 -10.03 -18.29
C ALA A 282 17.70 -9.07 -19.44
N ASP A 283 17.09 -7.89 -19.50
CA ASP A 283 17.36 -6.86 -20.51
C ASP A 283 18.81 -6.35 -20.38
N VAL A 284 19.30 -6.12 -19.15
CA VAL A 284 20.69 -5.74 -18.87
C VAL A 284 21.67 -6.85 -19.30
N ALA A 285 21.37 -8.12 -18.98
CA ALA A 285 22.21 -9.25 -19.37
C ALA A 285 22.28 -9.46 -20.90
N THR A 286 21.24 -9.05 -21.62
CA THR A 286 21.19 -9.15 -23.08
C THR A 286 21.93 -8.00 -23.77
N ALA A 287 22.03 -6.84 -23.09
CA ALA A 287 22.71 -5.64 -23.62
C ALA A 287 24.22 -5.59 -23.32
N ALA A 288 24.73 -6.49 -22.45
CA ALA A 288 26.14 -6.61 -22.06
C ALA A 288 26.88 -7.62 -22.93
#